data_5d3e547ddf1c1119375c59332ccc63cf
#
_entry.id   5d3e547ddf1c1119375c59332ccc63cf
#
_cell.length_a   1.000
_cell.length_b   1.000
_cell.length_c   1.000
_cell.angle_alpha   90.00
_cell.angle_beta   90.00
_cell.angle_gamma   90.00
#
_symmetry.space_group_name_H-M   'P 1'
#
loop_
_entity.id
_entity.type
_entity.pdbx_description
1 polymer ?
#
loop_
_entity_poly.entity_id
_entity_poly.type
_entity_poly.pdbx_seq_one_letter_code
_entity_poly.pdbx_strand_id
1 'polypeptide(L)'
;MLLFAAATLVGAAGLLPGSARAEPAPLKLVAFGDSLTAGYRLPADAAFPAVLERALKAKGYRVEIGNAGVSGDTSTGGLDRLDWSVPDGTQGVILELGANDMLRGTDPAVTRKALETIIVRLKERGIPVLLAGMLAAPNLGAEYRARFDAIYPDLAGTHGLVLYPFFLDGVTGQRANTMDDGLHPTAKGVERIVEGILPSVESFLGRLGQSPEKKG
;
A
#
# COMPACT_ATOMS: atom_id res chain seq x y z
N MET A 1 73.56 -15.25 47.39
CA MET A 1 72.72 -16.14 46.56
C MET A 1 71.31 -15.52 46.49
N LEU A 2 71.04 -14.70 45.45
CA LEU A 2 69.76 -14.05 45.25
C LEU A 2 68.94 -14.87 44.24
N LEU A 3 67.75 -15.34 44.65
CA LEU A 3 66.83 -15.96 43.78
C LEU A 3 65.89 -14.85 43.22
N PHE A 4 65.87 -14.73 41.88
CA PHE A 4 64.83 -13.94 41.16
C PHE A 4 63.63 -14.84 40.85
N ALA A 5 62.49 -14.48 41.37
CA ALA A 5 61.21 -15.10 40.99
C ALA A 5 60.59 -14.31 39.79
N ALA A 6 60.46 -14.98 38.66
CA ALA A 6 59.73 -14.42 37.47
C ALA A 6 58.27 -14.63 37.63
N ALA A 7 57.48 -13.55 37.68
CA ALA A 7 56.05 -13.58 37.66
C ALA A 7 55.53 -13.51 36.19
N THR A 8 54.93 -14.59 35.73
CA THR A 8 54.25 -14.65 34.43
C THR A 8 52.84 -14.02 34.51
N LEU A 9 52.65 -12.88 33.85
CA LEU A 9 51.32 -12.26 33.66
C LEU A 9 50.59 -13.02 32.55
N VAL A 10 49.53 -13.74 32.91
CA VAL A 10 48.60 -14.31 31.98
C VAL A 10 47.58 -13.22 31.62
N GLY A 11 47.69 -12.66 30.41
CA GLY A 11 46.72 -11.68 29.89
C GLY A 11 45.41 -12.36 29.50
N ALA A 12 44.33 -12.08 30.24
CA ALA A 12 42.98 -12.48 29.86
C ALA A 12 42.50 -11.58 28.68
N ALA A 13 42.48 -12.14 27.47
CA ALA A 13 41.85 -11.51 26.32
C ALA A 13 40.33 -11.51 26.52
N GLY A 14 39.78 -10.38 26.97
CA GLY A 14 38.35 -10.18 27.08
C GLY A 14 37.69 -10.15 25.68
N LEU A 15 36.89 -11.14 25.38
CA LEU A 15 35.98 -11.12 24.24
C LEU A 15 35.00 -9.96 24.44
N LEU A 16 35.14 -8.90 23.68
CA LEU A 16 34.13 -7.83 23.60
C LEU A 16 32.85 -8.42 23.02
N PRO A 17 31.66 -8.24 23.66
CA PRO A 17 30.43 -8.69 23.08
C PRO A 17 30.20 -7.96 21.75
N GLY A 18 30.03 -8.73 20.67
CA GLY A 18 29.73 -8.20 19.35
C GLY A 18 28.50 -7.30 19.45
N SER A 19 28.63 -6.05 19.00
CA SER A 19 27.50 -5.12 18.91
C SER A 19 26.41 -5.76 18.10
N ALA A 20 25.30 -6.17 18.72
CA ALA A 20 24.10 -6.58 18.04
C ALA A 20 23.68 -5.41 17.16
N ARG A 21 23.82 -5.56 15.84
CA ARG A 21 23.38 -4.57 14.86
C ARG A 21 21.87 -4.47 15.01
N ALA A 22 21.37 -3.32 15.47
CA ALA A 22 19.94 -3.07 15.55
C ALA A 22 19.34 -3.32 14.17
N GLU A 23 18.31 -4.17 14.14
CA GLU A 23 17.60 -4.42 12.87
C GLU A 23 17.02 -3.11 12.35
N PRO A 24 17.09 -2.84 11.02
CA PRO A 24 16.50 -1.64 10.44
C PRO A 24 15.01 -1.57 10.74
N ALA A 25 14.49 -0.38 11.04
CA ALA A 25 13.06 -0.17 11.26
C ALA A 25 12.25 -0.56 10.02
N PRO A 26 11.01 -1.09 10.17
CA PRO A 26 10.16 -1.42 9.04
C PRO A 26 9.80 -0.18 8.23
N LEU A 27 9.65 -0.35 6.91
CA LEU A 27 9.15 0.69 6.02
C LEU A 27 7.67 0.97 6.33
N LYS A 28 7.33 2.24 6.54
CA LYS A 28 5.96 2.67 6.87
C LYS A 28 5.21 3.08 5.62
N LEU A 29 4.21 2.31 5.27
CA LEU A 29 3.27 2.58 4.19
C LEU A 29 1.89 2.97 4.74
N VAL A 30 1.12 3.68 3.93
CA VAL A 30 -0.31 3.94 4.18
C VAL A 30 -1.11 3.47 2.98
N ALA A 31 -2.10 2.62 3.22
CA ALA A 31 -3.15 2.33 2.25
C ALA A 31 -4.26 3.37 2.44
N PHE A 32 -4.37 4.26 1.46
CA PHE A 32 -5.28 5.41 1.46
C PHE A 32 -6.38 5.19 0.44
N GLY A 33 -7.62 4.99 0.92
CA GLY A 33 -8.70 4.60 0.03
C GLY A 33 -10.08 4.72 0.67
N ASP A 34 -11.03 4.03 0.07
CA ASP A 34 -12.42 4.02 0.52
C ASP A 34 -12.81 2.75 1.31
N SER A 35 -14.02 2.22 1.11
CA SER A 35 -14.51 1.01 1.77
C SER A 35 -13.75 -0.25 1.38
N LEU A 36 -13.17 -0.28 0.19
CA LEU A 36 -12.39 -1.41 -0.32
C LEU A 36 -11.07 -1.52 0.43
N THR A 37 -10.44 -0.40 0.74
CA THR A 37 -9.26 -0.31 1.60
C THR A 37 -9.60 -0.51 3.07
N ALA A 38 -10.68 0.13 3.56
CA ALA A 38 -11.11 0.04 4.97
C ALA A 38 -11.41 -1.38 5.45
N GLY A 39 -11.85 -2.25 4.53
CA GLY A 39 -12.33 -3.60 4.86
C GLY A 39 -13.78 -3.58 5.35
N TYR A 40 -14.68 -2.96 4.56
CA TYR A 40 -16.10 -2.85 4.90
C TYR A 40 -16.72 -4.19 5.30
N ARG A 41 -17.34 -4.23 6.50
CA ARG A 41 -17.93 -5.44 7.12
C ARG A 41 -16.97 -6.61 7.34
N LEU A 42 -15.67 -6.41 7.25
CA LEU A 42 -14.66 -7.40 7.56
C LEU A 42 -14.02 -7.11 8.93
N PRO A 43 -13.53 -8.13 9.64
CA PRO A 43 -12.65 -7.90 10.78
C PRO A 43 -11.36 -7.21 10.33
N ALA A 44 -10.72 -6.45 11.23
CA ALA A 44 -9.57 -5.62 10.88
C ALA A 44 -8.39 -6.41 10.26
N ASP A 45 -8.18 -7.63 10.70
CA ASP A 45 -7.14 -8.54 10.18
C ASP A 45 -7.44 -9.12 8.79
N ALA A 46 -8.69 -9.04 8.32
CA ALA A 46 -9.11 -9.42 6.97
C ALA A 46 -9.23 -8.21 6.02
N ALA A 47 -9.00 -6.99 6.49
CA ALA A 47 -8.95 -5.81 5.64
C ALA A 47 -7.72 -5.83 4.72
N PHE A 48 -7.82 -5.22 3.54
CA PHE A 48 -6.79 -5.21 2.51
C PHE A 48 -5.38 -4.86 3.04
N PRO A 49 -5.16 -3.78 3.83
CA PRO A 49 -3.83 -3.44 4.31
C PRO A 49 -3.21 -4.52 5.20
N ALA A 50 -4.00 -5.13 6.07
CA ALA A 50 -3.53 -6.17 6.98
C ALA A 50 -3.18 -7.48 6.24
N VAL A 51 -3.98 -7.86 5.25
CA VAL A 51 -3.70 -9.04 4.41
C VAL A 51 -2.45 -8.82 3.56
N LEU A 52 -2.30 -7.63 2.96
CA LEU A 52 -1.12 -7.26 2.16
C LEU A 52 0.15 -7.23 3.02
N GLU A 53 0.09 -6.64 4.21
CA GLU A 53 1.22 -6.61 5.14
C GLU A 53 1.70 -8.02 5.49
N ARG A 54 0.76 -8.93 5.83
CA ARG A 54 1.11 -10.34 6.10
C ARG A 54 1.75 -11.03 4.90
N ALA A 55 1.21 -10.81 3.69
CA ALA A 55 1.74 -11.39 2.46
C ALA A 55 3.17 -10.91 2.18
N LEU A 56 3.44 -9.62 2.36
CA LEU A 56 4.78 -9.04 2.19
C LEU A 56 5.76 -9.55 3.24
N LYS A 57 5.35 -9.62 4.52
CA LYS A 57 6.17 -10.16 5.60
C LYS A 57 6.51 -11.65 5.38
N ALA A 58 5.56 -12.43 4.86
CA ALA A 58 5.81 -13.83 4.50
C ALA A 58 6.88 -13.99 3.39
N LYS A 59 7.00 -12.98 2.52
CA LYS A 59 8.03 -12.89 1.48
C LYS A 59 9.36 -12.28 1.96
N GLY A 60 9.45 -11.87 3.23
CA GLY A 60 10.68 -11.33 3.83
C GLY A 60 10.80 -9.81 3.75
N TYR A 61 9.73 -9.09 3.36
CA TYR A 61 9.74 -7.63 3.42
C TYR A 61 9.46 -7.13 4.85
N ARG A 62 10.17 -6.10 5.26
CA ARG A 62 9.97 -5.42 6.55
C ARG A 62 9.12 -4.18 6.35
N VAL A 63 7.81 -4.35 6.44
CA VAL A 63 6.83 -3.28 6.20
C VAL A 63 5.80 -3.22 7.32
N GLU A 64 5.25 -2.02 7.54
CA GLU A 64 4.05 -1.74 8.31
C GLU A 64 3.09 -0.96 7.40
N ILE A 65 1.83 -1.38 7.32
CA ILE A 65 0.84 -0.75 6.44
C ILE A 65 -0.32 -0.21 7.27
N GLY A 66 -0.36 1.12 7.44
CA GLY A 66 -1.49 1.80 8.07
C GLY A 66 -2.74 1.75 7.18
N ASN A 67 -3.89 1.45 7.79
CA ASN A 67 -5.18 1.51 7.12
C ASN A 67 -5.77 2.93 7.25
N ALA A 68 -5.82 3.67 6.14
CA ALA A 68 -6.46 4.97 6.02
C ALA A 68 -7.64 4.92 5.03
N GLY A 69 -8.36 3.80 5.02
CA GLY A 69 -9.61 3.65 4.27
C GLY A 69 -10.79 4.26 5.03
N VAL A 70 -11.68 4.95 4.33
CA VAL A 70 -12.94 5.50 4.87
C VAL A 70 -14.10 5.09 3.96
N SER A 71 -15.02 4.28 4.50
CA SER A 71 -16.14 3.75 3.72
C SER A 71 -17.03 4.88 3.18
N GLY A 72 -17.33 4.82 1.88
CA GLY A 72 -18.15 5.80 1.18
C GLY A 72 -17.40 7.02 0.66
N ASP A 73 -16.10 7.13 0.90
CA ASP A 73 -15.31 8.26 0.42
C ASP A 73 -15.23 8.31 -1.11
N THR A 74 -15.36 9.53 -1.62
CA THR A 74 -15.03 9.86 -3.01
C THR A 74 -13.58 10.33 -3.11
N SER A 75 -13.08 10.52 -4.32
CA SER A 75 -11.76 11.11 -4.54
C SER A 75 -11.62 12.51 -3.92
N THR A 76 -12.69 13.32 -3.94
CA THR A 76 -12.73 14.64 -3.27
C THR A 76 -12.74 14.51 -1.75
N GLY A 77 -13.52 13.57 -1.19
CA GLY A 77 -13.51 13.31 0.26
C GLY A 77 -12.13 12.85 0.75
N GLY A 78 -11.46 11.99 -0.02
CA GLY A 78 -10.08 11.61 0.24
C GLY A 78 -9.13 12.82 0.21
N LEU A 79 -9.26 13.70 -0.79
CA LEU A 79 -8.45 14.92 -0.88
C LEU A 79 -8.62 15.82 0.36
N ASP A 80 -9.85 15.98 0.84
CA ASP A 80 -10.17 16.85 1.99
C ASP A 80 -9.51 16.36 3.30
N ARG A 81 -9.30 15.03 3.43
CA ARG A 81 -8.69 14.42 4.62
C ARG A 81 -7.22 14.02 4.46
N LEU A 82 -6.59 14.31 3.32
CA LEU A 82 -5.26 13.81 2.99
C LEU A 82 -4.23 14.07 4.09
N ASP A 83 -4.15 15.29 4.60
CA ASP A 83 -3.09 15.71 5.51
C ASP A 83 -3.11 15.00 6.87
N TRP A 84 -4.31 14.78 7.43
CA TRP A 84 -4.43 14.10 8.70
C TRP A 84 -4.52 12.57 8.59
N SER A 85 -4.81 12.04 7.39
CA SER A 85 -4.86 10.59 7.13
C SER A 85 -3.52 9.99 6.73
N VAL A 86 -2.61 10.82 6.19
CA VAL A 86 -1.25 10.40 5.83
C VAL A 86 -0.26 11.15 6.73
N PRO A 87 0.10 10.58 7.89
CA PRO A 87 0.93 11.26 8.89
C PRO A 87 2.37 11.45 8.39
N ASP A 88 3.10 12.36 9.05
CA ASP A 88 4.52 12.53 8.84
C ASP A 88 5.30 11.24 9.14
N GLY A 89 6.36 11.00 8.38
CA GLY A 89 7.13 9.77 8.45
C GLY A 89 6.56 8.62 7.60
N THR A 90 5.42 8.81 6.89
CA THR A 90 4.96 7.89 5.85
C THR A 90 5.97 7.87 4.70
N GLN A 91 6.39 6.67 4.31
CA GLN A 91 7.43 6.46 3.29
C GLN A 91 6.89 6.02 1.94
N GLY A 92 5.59 5.75 1.84
CA GLY A 92 4.89 5.47 0.61
C GLY A 92 3.40 5.31 0.82
N VAL A 93 2.61 5.60 -0.22
CA VAL A 93 1.14 5.49 -0.20
C VAL A 93 0.67 4.56 -1.31
N ILE A 94 -0.23 3.66 -0.97
CA ILE A 94 -1.06 2.91 -1.92
C ILE A 94 -2.38 3.67 -2.00
N LEU A 95 -2.61 4.37 -3.11
CA LEU A 95 -3.79 5.21 -3.34
C LEU A 95 -4.86 4.42 -4.09
N GLU A 96 -6.01 4.21 -3.43
CA GLU A 96 -7.16 3.49 -3.95
C GLU A 96 -8.42 4.33 -3.69
N LEU A 97 -8.90 5.08 -4.66
CA LEU A 97 -10.11 5.91 -4.61
C LEU A 97 -10.75 6.01 -6.00
N GLY A 98 -12.03 6.34 -6.05
CA GLY A 98 -12.78 6.60 -7.28
C GLY A 98 -13.97 5.66 -7.49
N ALA A 99 -14.06 4.55 -6.76
CA ALA A 99 -15.21 3.64 -6.86
C ALA A 99 -16.51 4.36 -6.50
N ASN A 100 -16.52 5.16 -5.44
CA ASN A 100 -17.71 5.94 -5.04
C ASN A 100 -18.02 7.09 -5.99
N ASP A 101 -17.02 7.69 -6.62
CA ASP A 101 -17.22 8.68 -7.70
C ASP A 101 -17.99 8.04 -8.86
N MET A 102 -17.53 6.88 -9.33
CA MET A 102 -18.15 6.11 -10.39
C MET A 102 -19.60 5.69 -10.04
N LEU A 103 -19.82 5.16 -8.83
CA LEU A 103 -21.14 4.74 -8.36
C LEU A 103 -22.14 5.90 -8.28
N ARG A 104 -21.67 7.12 -8.00
CA ARG A 104 -22.47 8.34 -7.93
C ARG A 104 -22.63 9.05 -9.28
N GLY A 105 -21.96 8.55 -10.34
CA GLY A 105 -21.96 9.20 -11.64
C GLY A 105 -21.25 10.56 -11.65
N THR A 106 -20.28 10.76 -10.75
CA THR A 106 -19.45 11.98 -10.71
C THR A 106 -18.73 12.16 -12.05
N ASP A 107 -18.65 13.39 -12.56
CA ASP A 107 -17.90 13.65 -13.80
C ASP A 107 -16.45 13.15 -13.64
N PRO A 108 -15.96 12.29 -14.55
CA PRO A 108 -14.59 11.77 -14.50
C PRO A 108 -13.50 12.86 -14.41
N ALA A 109 -13.76 14.07 -14.89
CA ALA A 109 -12.86 15.20 -14.76
C ALA A 109 -12.67 15.65 -13.30
N VAL A 110 -13.70 15.56 -12.47
CA VAL A 110 -13.65 15.86 -11.03
C VAL A 110 -12.80 14.82 -10.31
N THR A 111 -13.07 13.54 -10.58
CA THR A 111 -12.30 12.41 -10.02
C THR A 111 -10.82 12.53 -10.39
N ARG A 112 -10.53 12.76 -11.68
CA ARG A 112 -9.16 12.96 -12.18
C ARG A 112 -8.45 14.09 -11.44
N LYS A 113 -9.08 15.26 -11.34
CA LYS A 113 -8.50 16.44 -10.67
C LYS A 113 -8.19 16.18 -9.20
N ALA A 114 -9.11 15.52 -8.48
CA ALA A 114 -8.90 15.20 -7.07
C ALA A 114 -7.74 14.21 -6.88
N LEU A 115 -7.70 13.11 -7.65
CA LEU A 115 -6.61 12.13 -7.61
C LEU A 115 -5.26 12.75 -7.98
N GLU A 116 -5.22 13.58 -9.02
CA GLU A 116 -4.00 14.29 -9.42
C GLU A 116 -3.51 15.23 -8.31
N THR A 117 -4.43 15.96 -7.68
CA THR A 117 -4.07 16.85 -6.55
C THR A 117 -3.51 16.05 -5.36
N ILE A 118 -4.11 14.90 -5.02
CA ILE A 118 -3.58 13.99 -3.99
C ILE A 118 -2.16 13.55 -4.34
N ILE A 119 -1.94 13.08 -5.58
CA ILE A 119 -0.63 12.62 -6.05
C ILE A 119 0.41 13.74 -5.96
N VAL A 120 0.08 14.94 -6.45
CA VAL A 120 0.99 16.10 -6.42
C VAL A 120 1.36 16.47 -4.98
N ARG A 121 0.38 16.59 -4.07
CA ARG A 121 0.63 16.92 -2.66
C ARG A 121 1.47 15.87 -1.94
N LEU A 122 1.26 14.59 -2.20
CA LEU A 122 2.10 13.52 -1.66
C LEU A 122 3.53 13.61 -2.19
N LYS A 123 3.71 13.86 -3.49
CA LYS A 123 5.04 14.06 -4.10
C LYS A 123 5.77 15.28 -3.54
N GLU A 124 5.07 16.39 -3.31
CA GLU A 124 5.63 17.59 -2.66
C GLU A 124 6.12 17.30 -1.24
N ARG A 125 5.48 16.36 -0.54
CA ARG A 125 5.92 15.85 0.77
C ARG A 125 7.03 14.79 0.66
N GLY A 126 7.52 14.46 -0.54
CA GLY A 126 8.51 13.41 -0.77
C GLY A 126 7.98 11.99 -0.57
N ILE A 127 6.66 11.80 -0.64
CA ILE A 127 6.00 10.52 -0.42
C ILE A 127 5.65 9.88 -1.77
N PRO A 128 6.33 8.82 -2.20
CA PRO A 128 5.99 8.07 -3.42
C PRO A 128 4.62 7.42 -3.35
N VAL A 129 3.99 7.25 -4.53
CA VAL A 129 2.64 6.72 -4.66
C VAL A 129 2.63 5.50 -5.59
N LEU A 130 1.97 4.42 -5.16
CA LEU A 130 1.44 3.39 -6.02
C LEU A 130 -0.05 3.69 -6.24
N LEU A 131 -0.46 3.80 -7.50
CA LEU A 131 -1.85 4.05 -7.87
C LEU A 131 -2.58 2.74 -8.16
N ALA A 132 -3.64 2.45 -7.40
CA ALA A 132 -4.53 1.34 -7.66
C ALA A 132 -5.76 1.85 -8.44
N GLY A 133 -5.90 1.36 -9.66
CA GLY A 133 -6.92 1.82 -10.59
C GLY A 133 -8.30 1.23 -10.34
N MET A 134 -9.31 1.87 -10.92
CA MET A 134 -10.70 1.44 -10.93
C MET A 134 -11.24 1.48 -12.37
N LEU A 135 -12.18 0.61 -12.67
CA LEU A 135 -12.90 0.61 -13.96
C LEU A 135 -14.36 0.95 -13.74
N ALA A 136 -14.93 1.68 -14.70
CA ALA A 136 -16.34 2.05 -14.66
C ALA A 136 -17.26 0.86 -14.97
N ALA A 137 -18.39 0.80 -14.25
CA ALA A 137 -19.40 -0.22 -14.45
C ALA A 137 -19.99 -0.16 -15.89
N PRO A 138 -20.32 -1.31 -16.51
CA PRO A 138 -20.76 -1.37 -17.90
C PRO A 138 -22.03 -0.57 -18.20
N ASN A 139 -22.90 -0.37 -17.22
CA ASN A 139 -24.17 0.34 -17.34
C ASN A 139 -24.07 1.88 -17.37
N LEU A 140 -22.86 2.44 -17.19
CA LEU A 140 -22.66 3.91 -17.20
C LEU A 140 -22.50 4.53 -18.60
N GLY A 141 -22.60 3.71 -19.64
CA GLY A 141 -22.43 4.14 -21.03
C GLY A 141 -20.98 4.26 -21.50
N ALA A 142 -20.80 4.17 -22.81
CA ALA A 142 -19.46 4.05 -23.41
C ALA A 142 -18.61 5.33 -23.21
N GLU A 143 -19.23 6.50 -23.31
CA GLU A 143 -18.53 7.78 -23.15
C GLU A 143 -17.98 7.97 -21.73
N TYR A 144 -18.84 7.76 -20.71
CA TYR A 144 -18.42 7.85 -19.32
C TYR A 144 -17.29 6.86 -19.02
N ARG A 145 -17.45 5.61 -19.46
CA ARG A 145 -16.44 4.57 -19.26
C ARG A 145 -15.10 4.94 -19.88
N ALA A 146 -15.09 5.37 -21.14
CA ALA A 146 -13.85 5.76 -21.81
C ALA A 146 -13.11 6.87 -21.06
N ARG A 147 -13.85 7.87 -20.54
CA ARG A 147 -13.28 8.98 -19.76
C ARG A 147 -12.80 8.54 -18.38
N PHE A 148 -13.56 7.69 -17.69
CA PHE A 148 -13.22 7.24 -16.35
C PHE A 148 -12.06 6.24 -16.35
N ASP A 149 -12.09 5.24 -17.23
CA ASP A 149 -11.08 4.19 -17.31
C ASP A 149 -9.70 4.74 -17.72
N ALA A 150 -9.66 5.88 -18.45
CA ALA A 150 -8.44 6.56 -18.83
C ALA A 150 -7.74 7.31 -17.67
N ILE A 151 -8.44 7.61 -16.56
CA ILE A 151 -7.90 8.42 -15.46
C ILE A 151 -6.59 7.83 -14.91
N TYR A 152 -6.62 6.57 -14.56
CA TYR A 152 -5.52 5.92 -13.82
C TYR A 152 -4.28 5.71 -14.68
N PRO A 153 -4.36 5.14 -15.90
CA PRO A 153 -3.18 4.99 -16.76
C PRO A 153 -2.58 6.34 -17.16
N ASP A 154 -3.41 7.37 -17.41
CA ASP A 154 -2.93 8.70 -17.74
C ASP A 154 -2.18 9.34 -16.57
N LEU A 155 -2.75 9.30 -15.35
CA LEU A 155 -2.09 9.83 -14.15
C LEU A 155 -0.80 9.06 -13.84
N ALA A 156 -0.83 7.74 -13.97
CA ALA A 156 0.36 6.92 -13.76
C ALA A 156 1.47 7.27 -14.76
N GLY A 157 1.14 7.45 -16.04
CA GLY A 157 2.08 7.88 -17.09
C GLY A 157 2.62 9.28 -16.84
N THR A 158 1.72 10.25 -16.55
CA THR A 158 2.10 11.66 -16.31
C THR A 158 3.03 11.83 -15.11
N HIS A 159 2.78 11.08 -14.04
CA HIS A 159 3.52 11.23 -12.79
C HIS A 159 4.59 10.15 -12.55
N GLY A 160 4.77 9.19 -13.50
CA GLY A 160 5.77 8.11 -13.41
C GLY A 160 5.49 7.12 -12.28
N LEU A 161 4.20 6.84 -11.98
CA LEU A 161 3.79 5.99 -10.86
C LEU A 161 3.85 4.51 -11.22
N VAL A 162 3.94 3.67 -10.18
CA VAL A 162 3.55 2.26 -10.33
C VAL A 162 2.03 2.21 -10.37
N LEU A 163 1.47 1.53 -11.36
CA LEU A 163 0.03 1.34 -11.53
C LEU A 163 -0.33 -0.13 -11.31
N TYR A 164 -1.33 -0.39 -10.46
CA TYR A 164 -2.12 -1.60 -10.50
C TYR A 164 -3.43 -1.29 -11.23
N PRO A 165 -3.67 -1.80 -12.43
CA PRO A 165 -4.68 -1.25 -13.33
C PRO A 165 -6.12 -1.33 -12.84
N PHE A 166 -6.49 -2.42 -12.13
CA PHE A 166 -7.84 -2.62 -11.62
C PHE A 166 -7.83 -3.28 -10.25
N PHE A 167 -8.18 -2.53 -9.21
CA PHE A 167 -8.12 -3.01 -7.83
C PHE A 167 -8.99 -4.25 -7.57
N LEU A 168 -10.16 -4.33 -8.22
CA LEU A 168 -11.12 -5.44 -8.07
C LEU A 168 -10.93 -6.56 -9.11
N ASP A 169 -9.74 -6.67 -9.72
CA ASP A 169 -9.46 -7.77 -10.65
C ASP A 169 -9.59 -9.14 -9.99
N GLY A 170 -10.35 -10.04 -10.63
CA GLY A 170 -10.65 -11.37 -10.08
C GLY A 170 -11.67 -11.38 -8.93
N VAL A 171 -12.27 -10.22 -8.60
CA VAL A 171 -13.34 -10.08 -7.60
C VAL A 171 -14.67 -9.72 -8.25
N THR A 172 -14.69 -8.67 -9.07
CA THR A 172 -15.91 -8.23 -9.74
C THR A 172 -16.54 -9.36 -10.57
N GLY A 173 -17.85 -9.62 -10.35
CA GLY A 173 -18.58 -10.68 -11.03
C GLY A 173 -18.31 -12.10 -10.51
N GLN A 174 -17.44 -12.27 -9.52
CA GLN A 174 -17.13 -13.55 -8.88
C GLN A 174 -17.88 -13.68 -7.55
N ARG A 175 -19.00 -14.39 -7.55
CA ARG A 175 -19.88 -14.54 -6.38
C ARG A 175 -19.18 -15.05 -5.11
N ALA A 176 -18.15 -15.86 -5.24
CA ALA A 176 -17.37 -16.37 -4.11
C ALA A 176 -16.45 -15.31 -3.47
N ASN A 177 -16.11 -14.27 -4.23
CA ASN A 177 -15.17 -13.22 -3.84
C ASN A 177 -15.87 -11.90 -3.52
N THR A 178 -17.19 -11.79 -3.79
CA THR A 178 -17.98 -10.57 -3.62
C THR A 178 -19.09 -10.81 -2.60
N MET A 179 -19.36 -9.83 -1.74
CA MET A 179 -20.47 -9.86 -0.80
C MET A 179 -21.82 -9.80 -1.54
N ASP A 180 -22.93 -10.00 -0.83
CA ASP A 180 -24.27 -10.01 -1.40
C ASP A 180 -24.69 -8.69 -2.07
N ASP A 181 -24.00 -7.59 -1.74
CA ASP A 181 -24.22 -6.28 -2.38
C ASP A 181 -23.64 -6.18 -3.80
N GLY A 182 -22.85 -7.17 -4.23
CA GLY A 182 -22.21 -7.21 -5.55
C GLY A 182 -21.05 -6.22 -5.74
N LEU A 183 -20.63 -5.52 -4.68
CA LEU A 183 -19.64 -4.44 -4.74
C LEU A 183 -18.41 -4.75 -3.88
N HIS A 184 -18.62 -5.10 -2.62
CA HIS A 184 -17.54 -5.26 -1.65
C HIS A 184 -16.94 -6.67 -1.68
N PRO A 185 -15.61 -6.81 -1.55
CA PRO A 185 -14.97 -8.11 -1.48
C PRO A 185 -15.28 -8.82 -0.18
N THR A 186 -15.46 -10.14 -0.23
CA THR A 186 -15.37 -11.01 0.96
C THR A 186 -13.91 -11.10 1.44
N ALA A 187 -13.65 -11.73 2.60
CA ALA A 187 -12.27 -12.00 3.04
C ALA A 187 -11.45 -12.74 1.94
N LYS A 188 -12.07 -13.73 1.27
CA LYS A 188 -11.48 -14.41 0.11
C LYS A 188 -11.25 -13.47 -1.07
N GLY A 189 -12.16 -12.53 -1.31
CA GLY A 189 -11.99 -11.50 -2.32
C GLY A 189 -10.80 -10.59 -2.02
N VAL A 190 -10.59 -10.23 -0.75
CA VAL A 190 -9.41 -9.46 -0.34
C VAL A 190 -8.11 -10.23 -0.57
N GLU A 191 -8.07 -11.54 -0.25
CA GLU A 191 -6.92 -12.40 -0.57
C GLU A 191 -6.63 -12.39 -2.07
N ARG A 192 -7.67 -12.47 -2.92
CA ARG A 192 -7.53 -12.42 -4.37
C ARG A 192 -6.97 -11.06 -4.85
N ILE A 193 -7.45 -9.94 -4.27
CA ILE A 193 -6.90 -8.61 -4.55
C ILE A 193 -5.40 -8.57 -4.21
N VAL A 194 -5.04 -9.05 -3.02
CA VAL A 194 -3.64 -9.06 -2.57
C VAL A 194 -2.76 -9.90 -3.49
N GLU A 195 -3.21 -11.09 -3.91
CA GLU A 195 -2.49 -11.91 -4.90
C GLU A 195 -2.22 -11.13 -6.20
N GLY A 196 -3.22 -10.39 -6.69
CA GLY A 196 -3.11 -9.63 -7.94
C GLY A 196 -2.21 -8.42 -7.84
N ILE A 197 -2.33 -7.62 -6.77
CA ILE A 197 -1.57 -6.37 -6.60
C ILE A 197 -0.13 -6.61 -6.13
N LEU A 198 0.16 -7.76 -5.52
CA LEU A 198 1.45 -8.04 -4.88
C LEU A 198 2.66 -7.77 -5.80
N PRO A 199 2.69 -8.17 -7.08
CA PRO A 199 3.81 -7.86 -7.98
C PRO A 199 4.01 -6.34 -8.18
N SER A 200 2.92 -5.57 -8.25
CA SER A 200 2.98 -4.10 -8.35
C SER A 200 3.54 -3.48 -7.07
N VAL A 201 3.14 -3.99 -5.91
CA VAL A 201 3.67 -3.53 -4.61
C VAL A 201 5.15 -3.90 -4.47
N GLU A 202 5.58 -5.08 -4.87
CA GLU A 202 7.01 -5.46 -4.88
C GLU A 202 7.83 -4.55 -5.79
N SER A 203 7.32 -4.21 -6.98
CA SER A 203 7.95 -3.21 -7.87
C SER A 203 8.04 -1.83 -7.21
N PHE A 204 6.97 -1.42 -6.52
CA PHE A 204 6.95 -0.17 -5.78
C PHE A 204 7.97 -0.16 -4.63
N LEU A 205 8.03 -1.24 -3.83
CA LEU A 205 9.03 -1.40 -2.78
C LEU A 205 10.46 -1.37 -3.33
N GLY A 206 10.71 -1.97 -4.49
CA GLY A 206 12.00 -1.88 -5.18
C GLY A 206 12.40 -0.44 -5.51
N ARG A 207 11.45 0.41 -5.94
CA ARG A 207 11.69 1.85 -6.16
C ARG A 207 11.99 2.61 -4.86
N LEU A 208 11.52 2.12 -3.71
CA LEU A 208 11.82 2.64 -2.38
C LEU A 208 13.14 2.09 -1.80
N GLY A 209 13.90 1.32 -2.58
CA GLY A 209 15.15 0.71 -2.14
C GLY A 209 14.98 -0.50 -1.22
N GLN A 210 13.77 -1.08 -1.17
CA GLN A 210 13.48 -2.25 -0.35
C GLN A 210 13.59 -3.54 -1.16
N SER A 211 14.17 -4.56 -0.54
CA SER A 211 14.23 -5.92 -1.08
C SER A 211 13.90 -6.92 0.03
N PRO A 212 13.38 -8.10 -0.31
CA PRO A 212 13.12 -9.11 0.70
C PRO A 212 14.42 -9.59 1.35
N GLU A 213 14.38 -9.81 2.66
CA GLU A 213 15.50 -10.43 3.37
C GLU A 213 15.66 -11.87 2.91
N LYS A 214 16.89 -12.26 2.59
CA LYS A 214 17.18 -13.66 2.28
C LYS A 214 16.97 -14.48 3.55
N LYS A 215 16.03 -15.44 3.51
CA LYS A 215 15.95 -16.46 4.55
C LYS A 215 17.25 -17.26 4.49
N GLY A 216 18.08 -17.11 5.55
CA GLY A 216 19.26 -17.91 5.75
C GLY A 216 18.93 -19.39 5.98
#